data_f4a08eca7f08dcac56fcab6935a3082e
#
_entry.id   f4a08eca7f08dcac56fcab6935a3082e
#
_cell.length_a   1.000
_cell.length_b   1.000
_cell.length_c   1.000
_cell.angle_alpha   90.00
_cell.angle_beta   90.00
_cell.angle_gamma   90.00
#
_symmetry.space_group_name_H-M   'P 1'
#
loop_
_entity.id
_entity.type
_entity.pdbx_description
1 polymer ?
#
loop_
_entity_poly.entity_id
_entity_poly.type
_entity_poly.pdbx_seq_one_letter_code
_entity_poly.pdbx_strand_id
1 'polypeptide(L)'
;MNLFFSRRVCWVSFWTPPVLIILIFFNPFSEFVSRLITGNILFVFQLCMILSIIVIERSQLVGRGWWIVFIGISITVFVTSLRVVVGISSPDLLSGAFNASLIQTITYVSSLANLILVSNGFLLMAVERSAHRLRIVAMKDKLTDCWNRLRVEEVARHEMAVLERSGRPVSMILADLDHFKSLNDLHGHWVGDEVIIGFAEIARRSVRSVDLLGRWGGEEFIVLLPGATVAEAVPVAERLRIQLETHVFPGGQRATVSLGVAECRPGDSWETWIRNADTALYSAKAAGRNRTCTYGWEAKAVVPPI
;
A
#
# COMPACT_ATOMS: atom_id res chain seq x y z
N MET A 1 -9.12 12.96 13.26
CA MET A 1 -7.79 13.36 12.83
C MET A 1 -6.74 12.26 13.08
N ASN A 2 -6.62 11.70 14.28
CA ASN A 2 -5.69 10.58 14.57
C ASN A 2 -5.88 9.31 13.71
N LEU A 3 -7.01 9.14 13.02
CA LEU A 3 -7.26 8.03 12.10
C LEU A 3 -6.51 8.18 10.76
N PHE A 4 -6.11 9.40 10.40
CA PHE A 4 -5.48 9.71 9.12
C PHE A 4 -3.98 10.03 9.23
N PHE A 5 -3.52 10.44 10.42
CA PHE A 5 -2.14 10.85 10.65
C PHE A 5 -1.43 9.91 11.62
N SER A 6 -0.17 9.60 11.36
CA SER A 6 0.63 8.68 12.17
C SER A 6 1.07 9.27 13.51
N ARG A 7 1.11 10.60 13.62
CA ARG A 7 1.48 11.31 14.86
C ARG A 7 0.29 11.52 15.76
N ARG A 8 0.50 11.31 17.07
CA ARG A 8 -0.46 11.74 18.09
C ARG A 8 -0.48 13.26 18.11
N VAL A 9 -1.52 13.84 17.53
CA VAL A 9 -1.77 15.28 17.67
C VAL A 9 -2.01 15.56 19.15
N CYS A 10 -1.27 16.52 19.70
CA CYS A 10 -1.48 16.93 21.09
C CYS A 10 -2.90 17.53 21.22
N TRP A 11 -3.78 16.81 21.89
CA TRP A 11 -5.19 17.21 22.06
C TRP A 11 -5.32 18.61 22.69
N VAL A 12 -4.41 18.96 23.58
CA VAL A 12 -4.38 20.28 24.21
C VAL A 12 -4.17 21.37 23.16
N SER A 13 -3.17 21.24 22.29
CA SER A 13 -2.90 22.24 21.23
C SER A 13 -4.02 22.34 20.20
N PHE A 14 -4.82 21.27 20.02
CA PHE A 14 -5.94 21.27 19.08
C PHE A 14 -7.18 21.97 19.65
N TRP A 15 -7.47 21.77 20.95
CA TRP A 15 -8.68 22.31 21.59
C TRP A 15 -8.49 23.67 22.21
N THR A 16 -7.25 24.13 22.50
CA THR A 16 -6.99 25.45 23.08
C THR A 16 -7.53 26.63 22.25
N PRO A 17 -7.35 26.72 20.91
CA PRO A 17 -7.87 27.86 20.16
C PRO A 17 -9.40 27.97 20.18
N PRO A 18 -10.20 26.89 19.94
CA PRO A 18 -11.66 26.99 20.08
C PRO A 18 -12.13 27.43 21.45
N VAL A 19 -11.51 26.92 22.51
CA VAL A 19 -11.87 27.31 23.88
C VAL A 19 -11.56 28.79 24.11
N LEU A 20 -10.40 29.27 23.67
CA LEU A 20 -10.03 30.68 23.77
C LEU A 20 -10.96 31.59 22.96
N ILE A 21 -11.38 31.19 21.77
CA ILE A 21 -12.35 31.91 20.94
C ILE A 21 -13.68 32.06 21.70
N ILE A 22 -14.18 30.99 22.30
CA ILE A 22 -15.41 31.04 23.12
C ILE A 22 -15.26 32.00 24.29
N LEU A 23 -14.17 31.92 25.05
CA LEU A 23 -13.92 32.80 26.19
C LEU A 23 -13.84 34.29 25.79
N ILE A 24 -13.23 34.60 24.63
CA ILE A 24 -13.14 35.95 24.09
C ILE A 24 -14.52 36.47 23.69
N PHE A 25 -15.36 35.66 23.10
CA PHE A 25 -16.71 36.06 22.68
C PHE A 25 -17.63 36.35 23.87
N PHE A 26 -17.48 35.63 24.96
CA PHE A 26 -18.27 35.83 26.19
C PHE A 26 -17.66 36.87 27.14
N ASN A 27 -16.55 37.55 26.76
CA ASN A 27 -15.98 38.62 27.59
C ASN A 27 -16.84 39.92 27.50
N PRO A 28 -17.51 40.37 28.57
CA PRO A 28 -18.37 41.53 28.54
C PRO A 28 -17.61 42.86 28.50
N PHE A 29 -16.30 42.85 28.75
CA PHE A 29 -15.48 44.07 28.91
C PHE A 29 -14.78 44.54 27.62
N SER A 30 -14.96 43.86 26.49
CA SER A 30 -14.33 44.23 25.24
C SER A 30 -15.37 44.62 24.16
N GLU A 31 -14.99 45.56 23.27
CA GLU A 31 -15.82 45.95 22.13
C GLU A 31 -16.01 44.80 21.16
N PHE A 32 -17.18 44.75 20.49
CA PHE A 32 -17.56 43.69 19.54
C PHE A 32 -16.51 43.50 18.46
N VAL A 33 -16.01 44.56 17.83
CA VAL A 33 -15.02 44.50 16.75
C VAL A 33 -13.71 43.93 17.23
N SER A 34 -13.25 44.31 18.44
CA SER A 34 -12.01 43.77 19.04
C SER A 34 -12.12 42.28 19.29
N ARG A 35 -13.26 41.79 19.80
CA ARG A 35 -13.51 40.33 19.96
C ARG A 35 -13.49 39.60 18.65
N LEU A 36 -14.10 40.20 17.61
CA LEU A 36 -14.16 39.60 16.28
C LEU A 36 -12.75 39.46 15.65
N ILE A 37 -11.94 40.51 15.74
CA ILE A 37 -10.57 40.50 15.20
C ILE A 37 -9.72 39.45 15.92
N THR A 38 -9.73 39.47 17.27
CA THR A 38 -8.92 38.53 18.05
C THR A 38 -9.35 37.07 17.81
N GLY A 39 -10.65 36.80 17.74
CA GLY A 39 -11.17 35.49 17.44
C GLY A 39 -10.77 35.01 16.04
N ASN A 40 -10.81 35.87 15.03
CA ASN A 40 -10.38 35.54 13.67
C ASN A 40 -8.86 35.26 13.59
N ILE A 41 -8.03 36.02 14.31
CA ILE A 41 -6.58 35.76 14.37
C ILE A 41 -6.27 34.37 14.94
N LEU A 42 -6.91 34.00 16.05
CA LEU A 42 -6.76 32.67 16.64
C LEU A 42 -7.25 31.56 15.72
N PHE A 43 -8.35 31.82 15.01
CA PHE A 43 -8.90 30.86 14.04
C PHE A 43 -7.94 30.66 12.85
N VAL A 44 -7.37 31.73 12.28
CA VAL A 44 -6.34 31.65 11.22
C VAL A 44 -5.13 30.86 11.71
N PHE A 45 -4.65 31.11 12.92
CA PHE A 45 -3.53 30.37 13.50
C PHE A 45 -3.84 28.86 13.57
N GLN A 46 -5.03 28.50 14.05
CA GLN A 46 -5.46 27.10 14.11
C GLN A 46 -5.52 26.45 12.71
N LEU A 47 -6.06 27.15 11.72
CA LEU A 47 -6.14 26.64 10.34
C LEU A 47 -4.74 26.46 9.72
N CYS A 48 -3.83 27.39 9.95
CA CYS A 48 -2.43 27.27 9.50
C CYS A 48 -1.72 26.08 10.16
N MET A 49 -1.99 25.82 11.44
CA MET A 49 -1.49 24.62 12.12
C MET A 49 -2.03 23.33 11.45
N ILE A 50 -3.31 23.29 11.09
CA ILE A 50 -3.90 22.14 10.39
C ILE A 50 -3.26 21.97 9.00
N LEU A 51 -3.09 23.05 8.23
CA LEU A 51 -2.42 23.01 6.93
C LEU A 51 -0.99 22.49 7.03
N SER A 52 -0.23 22.92 8.04
CA SER A 52 1.13 22.42 8.25
C SER A 52 1.17 20.92 8.52
N ILE A 53 0.23 20.38 9.28
CA ILE A 53 0.12 18.94 9.52
C ILE A 53 -0.17 18.20 8.22
N ILE A 54 -1.10 18.69 7.39
CA ILE A 54 -1.42 18.07 6.09
C ILE A 54 -0.17 18.04 5.18
N VAL A 55 0.60 19.12 5.12
CA VAL A 55 1.82 19.20 4.29
C VAL A 55 2.91 18.26 4.80
N ILE A 56 3.14 18.20 6.11
CA ILE A 56 4.16 17.32 6.70
C ILE A 56 3.82 15.84 6.48
N GLU A 57 2.57 15.46 6.66
CA GLU A 57 2.12 14.06 6.58
C GLU A 57 1.65 13.66 5.16
N ARG A 58 1.81 14.54 4.15
CA ARG A 58 1.28 14.31 2.78
C ARG A 58 1.70 12.99 2.15
N SER A 59 2.90 12.50 2.46
CA SER A 59 3.45 11.24 1.93
C SER A 59 2.72 9.99 2.45
N GLN A 60 2.00 10.11 3.56
CA GLN A 60 1.24 9.03 4.18
C GLN A 60 -0.25 9.07 3.83
N LEU A 61 -0.70 10.14 3.16
CA LEU A 61 -2.09 10.31 2.76
C LEU A 61 -2.34 9.57 1.44
N VAL A 62 -3.24 8.59 1.51
CA VAL A 62 -3.66 7.81 0.34
C VAL A 62 -4.70 8.62 -0.45
N GLY A 63 -4.52 8.70 -1.79
CA GLY A 63 -5.50 9.28 -2.70
C GLY A 63 -5.39 10.80 -2.86
N ARG A 64 -6.45 11.42 -3.38
CA ARG A 64 -6.51 12.84 -3.74
C ARG A 64 -7.41 13.68 -2.85
N GLY A 65 -8.15 13.08 -1.93
CA GLY A 65 -9.11 13.78 -1.06
C GLY A 65 -8.47 14.88 -0.20
N TRP A 66 -7.22 14.71 0.20
CA TRP A 66 -6.49 15.70 0.99
C TRP A 66 -6.28 17.04 0.28
N TRP A 67 -6.18 17.06 -1.07
CA TRP A 67 -6.09 18.30 -1.84
C TRP A 67 -7.34 19.15 -1.71
N ILE A 68 -8.52 18.52 -1.67
CA ILE A 68 -9.80 19.22 -1.50
C ILE A 68 -9.85 19.89 -0.14
N VAL A 69 -9.44 19.17 0.92
CA VAL A 69 -9.34 19.72 2.28
C VAL A 69 -8.33 20.87 2.34
N PHE A 70 -7.16 20.69 1.73
CA PHE A 70 -6.10 21.68 1.69
C PHE A 70 -6.57 22.98 1.02
N ILE A 71 -7.19 22.88 -0.17
CA ILE A 71 -7.71 24.03 -0.92
C ILE A 71 -8.81 24.73 -0.11
N GLY A 72 -9.77 23.98 0.46
CA GLY A 72 -10.86 24.54 1.23
C GLY A 72 -10.36 25.34 2.44
N ILE A 73 -9.42 24.78 3.21
CA ILE A 73 -8.82 25.45 4.36
C ILE A 73 -8.00 26.68 3.91
N SER A 74 -7.24 26.59 2.81
CA SER A 74 -6.45 27.72 2.29
C SER A 74 -7.31 28.90 1.87
N ILE A 75 -8.44 28.67 1.23
CA ILE A 75 -9.43 29.70 0.89
C ILE A 75 -9.95 30.36 2.16
N THR A 76 -10.28 29.57 3.19
CA THR A 76 -10.79 30.11 4.46
C THR A 76 -9.73 30.94 5.19
N VAL A 77 -8.48 30.51 5.19
CA VAL A 77 -7.36 31.29 5.76
C VAL A 77 -7.26 32.63 5.05
N PHE A 78 -7.30 32.65 3.72
CA PHE A 78 -7.20 33.87 2.92
C PHE A 78 -8.37 34.83 3.22
N VAL A 79 -9.61 34.37 3.15
CA VAL A 79 -10.80 35.21 3.39
C VAL A 79 -10.85 35.75 4.82
N THR A 80 -10.52 34.92 5.81
CA THR A 80 -10.51 35.32 7.22
C THR A 80 -9.38 36.31 7.51
N SER A 81 -8.20 36.13 6.90
CA SER A 81 -7.10 37.10 7.02
C SER A 81 -7.46 38.46 6.40
N LEU A 82 -8.10 38.45 5.23
CA LEU A 82 -8.61 39.70 4.62
C LEU A 82 -9.63 40.38 5.53
N ARG A 83 -10.52 39.65 6.18
CA ARG A 83 -11.48 40.19 7.14
C ARG A 83 -10.78 40.84 8.36
N VAL A 84 -9.71 40.23 8.85
CA VAL A 84 -8.89 40.84 9.94
C VAL A 84 -8.29 42.19 9.50
N VAL A 85 -7.71 42.23 8.30
CA VAL A 85 -7.12 43.47 7.74
C VAL A 85 -8.18 44.55 7.60
N VAL A 86 -9.35 44.23 7.04
CA VAL A 86 -10.46 45.19 6.91
C VAL A 86 -10.97 45.65 8.29
N GLY A 87 -11.05 44.76 9.25
CA GLY A 87 -11.48 45.09 10.62
C GLY A 87 -10.54 46.06 11.34
N ILE A 88 -9.24 45.95 11.08
CA ILE A 88 -8.23 46.91 11.61
C ILE A 88 -8.28 48.25 10.89
N SER A 89 -8.44 48.24 9.55
CA SER A 89 -8.38 49.45 8.72
C SER A 89 -9.67 50.28 8.74
N SER A 90 -10.83 49.60 8.86
CA SER A 90 -12.15 50.19 8.74
C SER A 90 -13.16 49.48 9.66
N PRO A 91 -13.09 49.73 10.99
CA PRO A 91 -13.91 49.04 11.99
C PRO A 91 -15.42 49.17 11.75
N ASP A 92 -15.85 50.30 11.18
CA ASP A 92 -17.27 50.58 10.90
C ASP A 92 -17.91 49.59 9.94
N LEU A 93 -17.13 49.01 9.01
CA LEU A 93 -17.62 47.97 8.06
C LEU A 93 -17.95 46.65 8.75
N LEU A 94 -17.48 46.45 9.98
CA LEU A 94 -17.72 45.27 10.81
C LEU A 94 -18.56 45.53 12.06
N SER A 95 -19.03 46.78 12.25
CA SER A 95 -19.67 47.25 13.47
C SER A 95 -21.06 46.68 13.77
N GLY A 96 -21.62 45.85 12.90
CA GLY A 96 -22.91 45.20 13.15
C GLY A 96 -22.95 43.76 12.69
N ALA A 97 -23.34 42.83 13.53
CA ALA A 97 -23.41 41.41 13.23
C ALA A 97 -24.37 41.12 12.05
N PHE A 98 -25.32 41.98 11.77
CA PHE A 98 -26.34 41.82 10.72
C PHE A 98 -26.25 42.87 9.60
N ASN A 99 -25.25 43.74 9.62
CA ASN A 99 -25.05 44.68 8.51
C ASN A 99 -24.57 43.91 7.28
N ALA A 100 -25.31 44.02 6.19
CA ALA A 100 -25.02 43.33 4.90
C ALA A 100 -23.83 43.97 4.19
N SER A 101 -22.63 44.02 4.82
CA SER A 101 -21.43 44.42 4.10
C SER A 101 -20.97 43.31 3.17
N LEU A 102 -20.39 43.71 2.02
CA LEU A 102 -19.87 42.76 1.03
C LEU A 102 -18.88 41.76 1.66
N ILE A 103 -17.96 42.24 2.54
CA ILE A 103 -16.97 41.40 3.23
C ILE A 103 -17.64 40.35 4.12
N GLN A 104 -18.74 40.68 4.76
CA GLN A 104 -19.47 39.79 5.65
C GLN A 104 -20.20 38.70 4.83
N THR A 105 -20.83 39.07 3.74
CA THR A 105 -21.47 38.15 2.78
C THR A 105 -20.44 37.17 2.21
N ILE A 106 -19.29 37.66 1.72
CA ILE A 106 -18.20 36.81 1.21
C ILE A 106 -17.71 35.84 2.29
N THR A 107 -17.59 36.29 3.54
CA THR A 107 -17.12 35.43 4.65
C THR A 107 -18.11 34.30 4.91
N TYR A 108 -19.42 34.58 4.96
CA TYR A 108 -20.42 33.54 5.20
C TYR A 108 -20.53 32.55 4.05
N VAL A 109 -20.54 33.03 2.79
CA VAL A 109 -20.57 32.17 1.61
C VAL A 109 -19.31 31.29 1.54
N SER A 110 -18.13 31.88 1.79
CA SER A 110 -16.87 31.10 1.80
C SER A 110 -16.83 30.07 2.92
N SER A 111 -17.37 30.40 4.10
CA SER A 111 -17.44 29.46 5.24
C SER A 111 -18.37 28.29 4.95
N LEU A 112 -19.51 28.54 4.32
CA LEU A 112 -20.44 27.48 3.88
C LEU A 112 -19.79 26.58 2.81
N ALA A 113 -19.18 27.20 1.80
CA ALA A 113 -18.46 26.47 0.77
C ALA A 113 -17.32 25.63 1.36
N ASN A 114 -16.57 26.17 2.31
CA ASN A 114 -15.52 25.46 3.01
C ASN A 114 -16.05 24.25 3.79
N LEU A 115 -17.16 24.39 4.50
CA LEU A 115 -17.79 23.28 5.20
C LEU A 115 -18.09 22.10 4.24
N ILE A 116 -18.65 22.42 3.05
CA ILE A 116 -18.93 21.43 2.02
C ILE A 116 -17.63 20.81 1.49
N LEU A 117 -16.63 21.63 1.14
CA LEU A 117 -15.36 21.14 0.59
C LEU A 117 -14.61 20.26 1.58
N VAL A 118 -14.47 20.70 2.83
CA VAL A 118 -13.76 19.96 3.87
C VAL A 118 -14.49 18.67 4.21
N SER A 119 -15.80 18.69 4.35
CA SER A 119 -16.61 17.48 4.60
C SER A 119 -16.49 16.45 3.48
N ASN A 120 -16.61 16.88 2.21
CA ASN A 120 -16.45 15.99 1.07
C ASN A 120 -15.00 15.49 0.92
N GLY A 121 -14.02 16.35 1.20
CA GLY A 121 -12.61 15.95 1.21
C GLY A 121 -12.31 14.86 2.24
N PHE A 122 -12.80 15.00 3.47
CA PHE A 122 -12.68 13.95 4.49
C PHE A 122 -13.43 12.67 4.12
N LEU A 123 -14.64 12.78 3.56
CA LEU A 123 -15.38 11.63 3.09
C LEU A 123 -14.60 10.88 2.00
N LEU A 124 -14.07 11.61 1.02
CA LEU A 124 -13.25 11.02 -0.04
C LEU A 124 -12.00 10.33 0.52
N MET A 125 -11.26 10.98 1.44
CA MET A 125 -10.12 10.36 2.12
C MET A 125 -10.50 9.07 2.86
N ALA A 126 -11.67 9.04 3.52
CA ALA A 126 -12.15 7.85 4.22
C ALA A 126 -12.46 6.71 3.24
N VAL A 127 -13.13 7.02 2.13
CA VAL A 127 -13.45 6.05 1.08
C VAL A 127 -12.18 5.50 0.42
N GLU A 128 -11.24 6.39 0.01
CA GLU A 128 -9.98 6.00 -0.62
C GLU A 128 -9.13 5.10 0.32
N ARG A 129 -9.09 5.43 1.61
CA ARG A 129 -8.38 4.62 2.61
C ARG A 129 -9.02 3.26 2.82
N SER A 130 -10.36 3.21 2.86
CA SER A 130 -11.09 1.95 2.98
C SER A 130 -10.90 1.07 1.76
N ALA A 131 -10.99 1.64 0.56
CA ALA A 131 -10.72 0.95 -0.70
C ALA A 131 -9.29 0.41 -0.77
N HIS A 132 -8.30 1.20 -0.32
CA HIS A 132 -6.91 0.76 -0.27
C HIS A 132 -6.70 -0.42 0.69
N ARG A 133 -7.31 -0.37 1.90
CA ARG A 133 -7.27 -1.50 2.85
C ARG A 133 -7.91 -2.75 2.30
N LEU A 134 -9.10 -2.63 1.69
CA LEU A 134 -9.79 -3.75 1.05
C LEU A 134 -8.95 -4.34 -0.08
N ARG A 135 -8.29 -3.50 -0.88
CA ARG A 135 -7.37 -3.95 -1.94
C ARG A 135 -6.20 -4.74 -1.39
N ILE A 136 -5.54 -4.29 -0.30
CA ILE A 136 -4.43 -5.02 0.33
C ILE A 136 -4.91 -6.39 0.86
N VAL A 137 -6.05 -6.44 1.54
CA VAL A 137 -6.63 -7.70 2.03
C VAL A 137 -7.00 -8.63 0.87
N ALA A 138 -7.52 -8.06 -0.24
CA ALA A 138 -7.84 -8.82 -1.45
C ALA A 138 -6.61 -9.31 -2.23
N MET A 139 -5.40 -8.82 -1.91
CA MET A 139 -4.14 -9.26 -2.54
C MET A 139 -3.47 -10.45 -1.86
N LYS A 140 -4.03 -10.95 -0.77
CA LYS A 140 -3.54 -12.13 -0.05
C LYS A 140 -4.36 -13.36 -0.39
N ASP A 141 -3.69 -14.51 -0.47
CA ASP A 141 -4.36 -15.81 -0.50
C ASP A 141 -4.82 -16.18 0.91
N LYS A 142 -6.09 -16.57 1.05
CA LYS A 142 -6.71 -16.82 2.36
C LYS A 142 -6.19 -18.06 3.07
N LEU A 143 -5.70 -19.05 2.33
CA LEU A 143 -5.21 -20.31 2.89
C LEU A 143 -3.76 -20.17 3.39
N THR A 144 -2.91 -19.51 2.59
CA THR A 144 -1.45 -19.50 2.80
C THR A 144 -0.91 -18.18 3.33
N ASP A 145 -1.69 -17.10 3.31
CA ASP A 145 -1.25 -15.72 3.54
C ASP A 145 -0.10 -15.27 2.61
N CYS A 146 0.16 -16.02 1.54
CA CYS A 146 1.02 -15.56 0.46
C CYS A 146 0.33 -14.48 -0.36
N TRP A 147 1.09 -13.78 -1.18
CA TRP A 147 0.49 -12.89 -2.16
C TRP A 147 -0.31 -13.69 -3.20
N ASN A 148 -1.45 -13.17 -3.64
CA ASN A 148 -2.23 -13.80 -4.69
C ASN A 148 -1.72 -13.40 -6.08
N ARG A 149 -2.29 -14.01 -7.12
CA ARG A 149 -1.97 -13.77 -8.52
C ARG A 149 -1.97 -12.28 -8.90
N LEU A 150 -2.95 -11.51 -8.43
CA LEU A 150 -3.05 -10.08 -8.75
C LEU A 150 -1.82 -9.30 -8.28
N ARG A 151 -1.36 -9.57 -7.06
CA ARG A 151 -0.16 -8.92 -6.51
C ARG A 151 1.11 -9.38 -7.18
N VAL A 152 1.22 -10.66 -7.50
CA VAL A 152 2.36 -11.20 -8.26
C VAL A 152 2.50 -10.48 -9.60
N GLU A 153 1.43 -10.35 -10.37
CA GLU A 153 1.44 -9.66 -11.67
C GLU A 153 1.81 -8.17 -11.53
N GLU A 154 1.29 -7.49 -10.51
CA GLU A 154 1.60 -6.07 -10.25
C GLU A 154 3.09 -5.87 -9.98
N VAL A 155 3.68 -6.70 -9.11
CA VAL A 155 5.12 -6.60 -8.76
C VAL A 155 5.99 -7.04 -9.93
N ALA A 156 5.61 -8.09 -10.64
CA ALA A 156 6.36 -8.53 -11.82
C ALA A 156 6.45 -7.42 -12.87
N ARG A 157 5.34 -6.75 -13.21
CA ARG A 157 5.35 -5.61 -14.14
C ARG A 157 6.20 -4.44 -13.64
N HIS A 158 6.22 -4.20 -12.33
CA HIS A 158 7.08 -3.19 -11.74
C HIS A 158 8.57 -3.53 -11.92
N GLU A 159 8.97 -4.77 -11.59
CA GLU A 159 10.37 -5.22 -11.71
C GLU A 159 10.84 -5.28 -13.17
N MET A 160 9.97 -5.65 -14.10
CA MET A 160 10.24 -5.55 -15.54
C MET A 160 10.55 -4.11 -15.96
N ALA A 161 9.78 -3.13 -15.49
CA ALA A 161 10.05 -1.72 -15.75
C ALA A 161 11.34 -1.22 -15.07
N VAL A 162 11.75 -1.81 -13.95
CA VAL A 162 13.05 -1.55 -13.30
C VAL A 162 14.18 -2.14 -14.15
N LEU A 163 14.03 -3.38 -14.64
CA LEU A 163 14.99 -4.02 -15.55
C LEU A 163 15.25 -3.14 -16.78
N GLU A 164 14.19 -2.67 -17.45
CA GLU A 164 14.31 -1.80 -18.63
C GLU A 164 15.07 -0.49 -18.38
N ARG A 165 14.90 0.09 -17.19
CA ARG A 165 15.52 1.38 -16.85
C ARG A 165 16.95 1.27 -16.32
N SER A 166 17.23 0.23 -15.55
CA SER A 166 18.48 0.12 -14.79
C SER A 166 19.35 -1.07 -15.17
N GLY A 167 18.85 -2.00 -15.99
CA GLY A 167 19.53 -3.25 -16.30
C GLY A 167 19.59 -4.22 -15.12
N ARG A 168 18.90 -3.95 -14.01
CA ARG A 168 18.89 -4.82 -12.84
C ARG A 168 18.14 -6.11 -13.16
N PRO A 169 18.78 -7.30 -13.07
CA PRO A 169 18.14 -8.56 -13.43
C PRO A 169 16.97 -8.89 -12.50
N VAL A 170 16.03 -9.68 -12.99
CA VAL A 170 14.97 -10.27 -12.19
C VAL A 170 14.65 -11.66 -12.72
N SER A 171 14.54 -12.62 -11.79
CA SER A 171 14.19 -14.02 -12.12
C SER A 171 12.88 -14.41 -11.46
N MET A 172 12.21 -15.38 -12.09
CA MET A 172 11.00 -16.02 -11.60
C MET A 172 11.25 -17.50 -11.39
N ILE A 173 10.72 -18.03 -10.29
CA ILE A 173 10.57 -19.45 -10.04
C ILE A 173 9.08 -19.75 -10.06
N LEU A 174 8.63 -20.61 -10.98
CA LEU A 174 7.29 -21.18 -10.97
C LEU A 174 7.38 -22.58 -10.37
N ALA A 175 6.65 -22.83 -9.30
CA ALA A 175 6.66 -24.08 -8.55
C ALA A 175 5.28 -24.72 -8.56
N ASP A 176 5.23 -26.05 -8.68
CA ASP A 176 4.00 -26.84 -8.69
C ASP A 176 4.22 -28.12 -7.88
N LEU A 177 3.33 -28.37 -6.92
CA LEU A 177 3.38 -29.53 -6.05
C LEU A 177 3.08 -30.80 -6.83
N ASP A 178 4.03 -31.73 -6.84
CA ASP A 178 3.94 -32.96 -7.62
C ASP A 178 2.84 -33.86 -7.09
N HIS A 179 2.05 -34.42 -8.02
CA HIS A 179 0.98 -35.39 -7.72
C HIS A 179 -0.06 -34.89 -6.70
N PHE A 180 -0.26 -33.59 -6.58
CA PHE A 180 -1.14 -32.99 -5.58
C PHE A 180 -2.58 -33.50 -5.67
N LYS A 181 -3.11 -33.69 -6.89
CA LYS A 181 -4.43 -34.29 -7.07
C LYS A 181 -4.50 -35.71 -6.46
N SER A 182 -3.51 -36.55 -6.71
CA SER A 182 -3.47 -37.92 -6.15
C SER A 182 -3.37 -37.90 -4.61
N LEU A 183 -2.65 -36.92 -4.06
CA LEU A 183 -2.57 -36.73 -2.61
C LEU A 183 -3.95 -36.37 -2.02
N ASN A 184 -4.69 -35.46 -2.66
CA ASN A 184 -6.04 -35.12 -2.29
C ASN A 184 -7.01 -36.31 -2.40
N ASP A 185 -6.92 -37.05 -3.49
CA ASP A 185 -7.79 -38.21 -3.75
C ASP A 185 -7.57 -39.33 -2.72
N LEU A 186 -6.32 -39.48 -2.21
CA LEU A 186 -5.96 -40.50 -1.23
C LEU A 186 -6.23 -40.08 0.23
N HIS A 187 -5.92 -38.81 0.58
CA HIS A 187 -5.91 -38.35 1.99
C HIS A 187 -6.97 -37.29 2.28
N GLY A 188 -7.72 -36.84 1.26
CA GLY A 188 -8.73 -35.79 1.38
C GLY A 188 -8.14 -34.36 1.28
N HIS A 189 -9.02 -33.41 0.99
CA HIS A 189 -8.64 -32.00 0.78
C HIS A 189 -8.00 -31.34 2.00
N TRP A 190 -8.36 -31.77 3.22
CA TRP A 190 -7.76 -31.24 4.43
C TRP A 190 -6.24 -31.45 4.48
N VAL A 191 -5.79 -32.66 4.12
CA VAL A 191 -4.34 -32.97 4.04
C VAL A 191 -3.67 -32.19 2.92
N GLY A 192 -4.36 -32.01 1.79
CA GLY A 192 -3.87 -31.16 0.71
C GLY A 192 -3.67 -29.72 1.16
N ASP A 193 -4.61 -29.16 1.90
CA ASP A 193 -4.49 -27.80 2.46
C ASP A 193 -3.32 -27.69 3.43
N GLU A 194 -3.07 -28.69 4.29
CA GLU A 194 -1.88 -28.75 5.16
C GLU A 194 -0.57 -28.75 4.36
N VAL A 195 -0.52 -29.49 3.25
CA VAL A 195 0.64 -29.53 2.35
C VAL A 195 0.87 -28.17 1.68
N ILE A 196 -0.17 -27.51 1.22
CA ILE A 196 -0.11 -26.17 0.63
C ILE A 196 0.39 -25.15 1.66
N ILE A 197 -0.13 -25.17 2.89
CA ILE A 197 0.29 -24.28 3.97
C ILE A 197 1.76 -24.54 4.33
N GLY A 198 2.13 -25.78 4.49
CA GLY A 198 3.51 -26.15 4.83
C GLY A 198 4.52 -25.77 3.75
N PHE A 199 4.18 -25.95 2.48
CA PHE A 199 5.03 -25.46 1.38
C PHE A 199 5.17 -23.95 1.42
N ALA A 200 4.10 -23.21 1.64
CA ALA A 200 4.14 -21.75 1.76
C ALA A 200 5.05 -21.29 2.93
N GLU A 201 5.04 -22.00 4.06
CA GLU A 201 5.94 -21.72 5.18
C GLU A 201 7.41 -22.02 4.86
N ILE A 202 7.68 -23.16 4.23
CA ILE A 202 9.01 -23.53 3.75
C ILE A 202 9.54 -22.46 2.80
N ALA A 203 8.71 -22.08 1.82
CA ALA A 203 9.07 -21.08 0.83
C ALA A 203 9.35 -19.71 1.48
N ARG A 204 8.51 -19.28 2.43
CA ARG A 204 8.68 -18.01 3.14
C ARG A 204 10.00 -17.94 3.92
N ARG A 205 10.46 -19.05 4.51
CA ARG A 205 11.75 -19.13 5.21
C ARG A 205 12.95 -19.21 4.28
N SER A 206 12.71 -19.59 3.03
CA SER A 206 13.76 -19.81 2.02
C SER A 206 14.03 -18.59 1.13
N VAL A 207 13.18 -17.58 1.15
CA VAL A 207 13.31 -16.38 0.35
C VAL A 207 13.72 -15.18 1.21
N ARG A 208 14.28 -14.15 0.58
CA ARG A 208 14.67 -12.90 1.24
C ARG A 208 13.46 -12.00 1.46
N SER A 209 13.56 -11.01 2.33
CA SER A 209 12.50 -10.02 2.57
C SER A 209 12.17 -9.16 1.35
N VAL A 210 13.08 -9.04 0.39
CA VAL A 210 12.89 -8.31 -0.87
C VAL A 210 12.27 -9.17 -1.96
N ASP A 211 12.28 -10.49 -1.80
CA ASP A 211 11.68 -11.44 -2.72
C ASP A 211 10.17 -11.51 -2.48
N LEU A 212 9.42 -11.84 -3.51
CA LEU A 212 7.98 -11.97 -3.40
C LEU A 212 7.56 -13.43 -3.59
N LEU A 213 6.86 -13.97 -2.60
CA LEU A 213 6.22 -15.28 -2.67
C LEU A 213 4.72 -15.10 -2.89
N GLY A 214 4.17 -15.71 -3.93
CA GLY A 214 2.74 -15.70 -4.25
C GLY A 214 2.19 -17.07 -4.57
N ARG A 215 0.92 -17.30 -4.25
CA ARG A 215 0.16 -18.45 -4.71
C ARG A 215 -0.50 -18.08 -6.05
N TRP A 216 -0.15 -18.83 -7.09
CA TRP A 216 -0.56 -18.54 -8.46
C TRP A 216 -1.85 -19.27 -8.85
N GLY A 217 -2.00 -20.50 -8.40
CA GLY A 217 -3.13 -21.38 -8.65
C GLY A 217 -3.44 -22.27 -7.45
N GLY A 218 -4.12 -23.38 -7.66
CA GLY A 218 -4.47 -24.34 -6.62
C GLY A 218 -3.26 -24.84 -5.84
N GLU A 219 -2.32 -25.46 -6.55
CA GLU A 219 -1.06 -26.04 -6.06
C GLU A 219 0.18 -25.34 -6.61
N GLU A 220 0.00 -24.21 -7.33
CA GLU A 220 1.05 -23.49 -8.00
C GLU A 220 1.47 -22.25 -7.22
N PHE A 221 2.77 -22.01 -7.14
CA PHE A 221 3.38 -20.85 -6.49
C PHE A 221 4.36 -20.16 -7.42
N ILE A 222 4.50 -18.84 -7.23
CA ILE A 222 5.51 -18.02 -7.90
C ILE A 222 6.41 -17.37 -6.84
N VAL A 223 7.72 -17.42 -7.09
CA VAL A 223 8.69 -16.59 -6.37
C VAL A 223 9.32 -15.64 -7.37
N LEU A 224 9.21 -14.34 -7.11
CA LEU A 224 9.93 -13.30 -7.85
C LEU A 224 11.18 -12.91 -7.06
N LEU A 225 12.32 -12.86 -7.74
CA LEU A 225 13.64 -12.60 -7.18
C LEU A 225 14.24 -11.33 -7.82
N PRO A 226 13.88 -10.13 -7.32
CA PRO A 226 14.46 -8.88 -7.80
C PRO A 226 15.98 -8.82 -7.59
N GLY A 227 16.72 -8.40 -8.63
CA GLY A 227 18.18 -8.33 -8.60
C GLY A 227 18.88 -9.67 -8.71
N ALA A 228 18.18 -10.74 -9.05
CA ALA A 228 18.79 -12.07 -9.22
C ALA A 228 18.77 -12.51 -10.68
N THR A 229 19.90 -13.00 -11.15
CA THR A 229 20.05 -13.73 -12.42
C THR A 229 19.51 -15.15 -12.28
N VAL A 230 19.35 -15.87 -13.40
CA VAL A 230 18.94 -17.27 -13.36
C VAL A 230 19.93 -18.13 -12.56
N ALA A 231 21.23 -17.85 -12.63
CA ALA A 231 22.27 -18.55 -11.88
C ALA A 231 22.12 -18.40 -10.36
N GLU A 232 21.63 -17.25 -9.91
CA GLU A 232 21.35 -16.96 -8.49
C GLU A 232 19.99 -17.48 -8.05
N ALA A 233 19.04 -17.62 -8.97
CA ALA A 233 17.70 -18.14 -8.68
C ALA A 233 17.69 -19.68 -8.53
N VAL A 234 18.52 -20.41 -9.28
CA VAL A 234 18.59 -21.88 -9.22
C VAL A 234 18.90 -22.40 -7.81
N PRO A 235 19.88 -21.88 -7.07
CA PRO A 235 20.13 -22.30 -5.68
C PRO A 235 18.94 -22.07 -4.75
N VAL A 236 18.12 -21.02 -5.00
CA VAL A 236 16.90 -20.77 -4.23
C VAL A 236 15.86 -21.84 -4.54
N ALA A 237 15.65 -22.16 -5.83
CA ALA A 237 14.73 -23.18 -6.27
C ALA A 237 15.12 -24.56 -5.71
N GLU A 238 16.39 -24.96 -5.79
CA GLU A 238 16.88 -26.22 -5.23
C GLU A 238 16.75 -26.30 -3.71
N ARG A 239 16.97 -25.20 -3.00
CA ARG A 239 16.71 -25.13 -1.55
C ARG A 239 15.23 -25.40 -1.23
N LEU A 240 14.30 -24.82 -1.97
CA LEU A 240 12.87 -25.06 -1.83
C LEU A 240 12.54 -26.54 -2.06
N ARG A 241 13.05 -27.09 -3.15
CA ARG A 241 12.83 -28.48 -3.51
C ARG A 241 13.29 -29.43 -2.41
N ILE A 242 14.55 -29.31 -1.96
CA ILE A 242 15.15 -30.18 -0.96
C ILE A 242 14.43 -30.07 0.38
N GLN A 243 14.10 -28.85 0.80
CA GLN A 243 13.38 -28.65 2.05
C GLN A 243 12.00 -29.29 2.06
N LEU A 244 11.25 -29.21 0.94
CA LEU A 244 9.96 -29.89 0.84
C LEU A 244 10.13 -31.43 0.78
N GLU A 245 11.05 -31.95 -0.03
CA GLU A 245 11.33 -33.38 -0.15
C GLU A 245 11.66 -34.02 1.20
N THR A 246 12.41 -33.32 2.04
CA THR A 246 12.79 -33.79 3.38
C THR A 246 11.76 -33.53 4.45
N HIS A 247 10.78 -32.68 4.18
CA HIS A 247 9.73 -32.34 5.14
C HIS A 247 8.75 -33.49 5.32
N VAL A 248 8.41 -33.77 6.59
CA VAL A 248 7.37 -34.74 6.96
C VAL A 248 6.23 -33.99 7.57
N PHE A 249 5.06 -34.05 6.94
CA PHE A 249 3.85 -33.42 7.43
C PHE A 249 3.26 -34.17 8.64
N PRO A 250 2.38 -33.53 9.43
CA PRO A 250 1.87 -34.12 10.69
C PRO A 250 1.26 -35.52 10.57
N GLY A 251 0.67 -35.86 9.42
CA GLY A 251 0.13 -37.20 9.13
C GLY A 251 1.14 -38.20 8.56
N GLY A 252 2.44 -37.88 8.54
CA GLY A 252 3.49 -38.73 7.96
C GLY A 252 3.65 -38.63 6.45
N GLN A 253 2.84 -37.80 5.78
CA GLN A 253 2.89 -37.61 4.34
C GLN A 253 4.17 -36.86 3.94
N ARG A 254 4.60 -37.12 2.70
CA ARG A 254 5.66 -36.40 2.01
C ARG A 254 5.15 -35.85 0.69
N ALA A 255 5.67 -34.70 0.30
CA ALA A 255 5.37 -34.07 -0.98
C ALA A 255 6.66 -33.68 -1.68
N THR A 256 6.64 -33.59 -2.98
CA THR A 256 7.71 -33.04 -3.78
C THR A 256 7.19 -31.90 -4.64
N VAL A 257 8.11 -31.12 -5.21
CA VAL A 257 7.79 -29.96 -6.04
C VAL A 257 8.67 -29.95 -7.27
N SER A 258 8.06 -29.68 -8.42
CA SER A 258 8.77 -29.36 -9.65
C SER A 258 8.87 -27.84 -9.81
N LEU A 259 10.03 -27.34 -10.26
CA LEU A 259 10.29 -25.91 -10.36
C LEU A 259 10.82 -25.56 -11.76
N GLY A 260 10.25 -24.50 -12.33
CA GLY A 260 10.73 -23.86 -13.55
C GLY A 260 11.31 -22.49 -13.25
N VAL A 261 12.53 -22.22 -13.68
CA VAL A 261 13.21 -20.94 -13.44
C VAL A 261 13.42 -20.21 -14.77
N ALA A 262 13.04 -18.94 -14.82
CA ALA A 262 13.26 -18.08 -15.98
C ALA A 262 13.70 -16.67 -15.54
N GLU A 263 14.74 -16.16 -16.18
CA GLU A 263 15.16 -14.75 -16.07
C GLU A 263 14.37 -13.91 -17.07
N CYS A 264 13.90 -12.74 -16.66
CA CYS A 264 13.28 -11.77 -17.53
C CYS A 264 14.35 -11.10 -18.40
N ARG A 265 14.12 -11.04 -19.71
CA ARG A 265 15.02 -10.34 -20.64
C ARG A 265 14.46 -8.96 -20.99
N PRO A 266 15.32 -7.98 -21.26
CA PRO A 266 14.87 -6.71 -21.82
C PRO A 266 13.98 -6.93 -23.06
N GLY A 267 12.84 -6.25 -23.11
CA GLY A 267 11.84 -6.40 -24.17
C GLY A 267 10.85 -7.56 -24.00
N ASP A 268 11.00 -8.41 -22.99
CA ASP A 268 10.00 -9.43 -22.70
C ASP A 268 8.66 -8.79 -22.26
N SER A 269 7.55 -9.42 -22.68
CA SER A 269 6.26 -9.17 -22.05
C SER A 269 6.07 -10.07 -20.82
N TRP A 270 5.13 -9.70 -19.96
CA TRP A 270 4.74 -10.56 -18.83
C TRP A 270 4.34 -11.97 -19.29
N GLU A 271 3.57 -12.04 -20.37
CA GLU A 271 3.09 -13.30 -20.96
C GLU A 271 4.24 -14.14 -21.52
N THR A 272 5.29 -13.48 -22.01
CA THR A 272 6.50 -14.19 -22.50
C THR A 272 7.29 -14.73 -21.32
N TRP A 273 7.53 -13.92 -20.30
CA TRP A 273 8.33 -14.33 -19.14
C TRP A 273 7.69 -15.49 -18.37
N ILE A 274 6.37 -15.43 -18.08
CA ILE A 274 5.69 -16.52 -17.39
C ILE A 274 5.65 -17.79 -18.22
N ARG A 275 5.45 -17.68 -19.55
CA ARG A 275 5.50 -18.84 -20.46
C ARG A 275 6.88 -19.50 -20.48
N ASN A 276 7.96 -18.72 -20.37
CA ASN A 276 9.31 -19.25 -20.28
C ASN A 276 9.50 -20.07 -18.99
N ALA A 277 9.02 -19.56 -17.85
CA ALA A 277 9.02 -20.29 -16.60
C ALA A 277 8.16 -21.55 -16.63
N ASP A 278 6.97 -21.49 -17.26
CA ASP A 278 6.09 -22.64 -17.44
C ASP A 278 6.72 -23.72 -18.34
N THR A 279 7.41 -23.32 -19.42
CA THR A 279 8.16 -24.25 -20.27
C THR A 279 9.24 -24.99 -19.49
N ALA A 280 9.95 -24.29 -18.61
CA ALA A 280 10.94 -24.90 -17.74
C ALA A 280 10.29 -25.85 -16.71
N LEU A 281 9.17 -25.45 -16.11
CA LEU A 281 8.41 -26.29 -15.20
C LEU A 281 7.88 -27.56 -15.88
N TYR A 282 7.35 -27.40 -17.08
CA TYR A 282 6.93 -28.56 -17.89
C TYR A 282 8.08 -29.54 -18.13
N SER A 283 9.27 -29.03 -18.48
CA SER A 283 10.47 -29.84 -18.63
C SER A 283 10.85 -30.57 -17.33
N ALA A 284 10.73 -29.93 -16.18
CA ALA A 284 10.96 -30.57 -14.88
C ALA A 284 9.96 -31.71 -14.64
N LYS A 285 8.67 -31.50 -14.92
CA LYS A 285 7.64 -32.53 -14.78
C LYS A 285 7.85 -33.69 -15.75
N ALA A 286 8.19 -33.42 -17.02
CA ALA A 286 8.44 -34.44 -18.06
C ALA A 286 9.70 -35.26 -17.75
N ALA A 287 10.73 -34.69 -17.17
CA ALA A 287 11.96 -35.35 -16.80
C ALA A 287 11.86 -36.25 -15.54
N GLY A 288 10.69 -36.38 -14.93
CA GLY A 288 10.45 -37.27 -13.78
C GLY A 288 10.16 -36.55 -12.48
N ARG A 289 9.80 -35.25 -12.51
CA ARG A 289 9.41 -34.42 -11.37
C ARG A 289 10.52 -34.24 -10.31
N ASN A 290 10.15 -33.63 -9.18
CA ASN A 290 11.06 -33.37 -8.03
C ASN A 290 12.41 -32.80 -8.45
N ARG A 291 12.39 -31.78 -9.30
CA ARG A 291 13.59 -31.13 -9.84
C ARG A 291 13.36 -29.70 -10.28
N THR A 292 14.46 -28.99 -10.45
CA THR A 292 14.49 -27.66 -11.04
C THR A 292 14.96 -27.75 -12.49
N CYS A 293 14.23 -27.10 -13.40
CA CYS A 293 14.68 -26.82 -14.76
C CYS A 293 14.73 -25.32 -15.02
N THR A 294 15.56 -24.91 -15.99
CA THR A 294 15.75 -23.51 -16.35
C THR A 294 15.37 -23.27 -17.80
N TYR A 295 14.85 -22.09 -18.11
CA TYR A 295 14.61 -21.67 -19.48
C TYR A 295 15.82 -20.91 -20.03
N GLY A 296 16.39 -21.42 -21.14
CA GLY A 296 17.45 -20.72 -21.89
C GLY A 296 18.80 -20.59 -21.18
N TRP A 297 19.01 -21.33 -20.09
CA TRP A 297 20.28 -21.41 -19.40
C TRP A 297 20.71 -22.88 -19.26
N GLU A 298 21.75 -23.26 -19.95
CA GLU A 298 22.41 -24.55 -19.76
C GLU A 298 23.40 -24.43 -18.61
N ALA A 299 23.11 -25.07 -17.49
CA ALA A 299 24.09 -25.20 -16.42
C ALA A 299 25.33 -25.88 -16.99
N LYS A 300 26.46 -25.16 -17.07
CA LYS A 300 27.76 -25.84 -17.14
C LYS A 300 27.78 -26.81 -15.97
N ALA A 301 27.81 -28.11 -16.28
CA ALA A 301 27.70 -29.21 -15.34
C ALA A 301 28.44 -28.85 -14.03
N VAL A 302 27.71 -28.67 -12.94
CA VAL A 302 28.30 -28.64 -11.61
C VAL A 302 28.70 -30.09 -11.35
N VAL A 303 30.00 -30.35 -11.46
CA VAL A 303 30.60 -31.60 -11.02
C VAL A 303 30.19 -31.78 -9.55
N PRO A 304 29.55 -32.91 -9.16
CA PRO A 304 29.27 -33.16 -7.76
C PRO A 304 30.60 -33.22 -7.00
N PRO A 305 30.69 -32.64 -5.81
CA PRO A 305 31.87 -32.86 -4.96
C PRO A 305 31.97 -34.36 -4.65
N ILE A 306 33.16 -34.90 -4.84
CA ILE A 306 33.61 -36.25 -4.53
C ILE A 306 33.43 -36.53 -3.04
#